data_c06cdf175916ce866aca338c921b38f3
#
_entry.id   c06cdf175916ce866aca338c921b38f3
#
_cell.length_a   1.000
_cell.length_b   1.000
_cell.length_c   1.000
_cell.angle_alpha   90.00
_cell.angle_beta   90.00
_cell.angle_gamma   90.00
#
_symmetry.space_group_name_H-M   'P 1'
#
loop_
_entity.id
_entity.type
_entity.pdbx_description
1 polymer ?
#
loop_
_entity_poly.entity_id
_entity_poly.type
_entity_poly.pdbx_seq_one_letter_code
_entity_poly.pdbx_strand_id
1 'polypeptide(L)'
;MKSIKLFYDKILNNIEKINPHLYRFLTYNLYKIYSEIANSIKYKDKYFFHSVSLEISTYCNRKCHYCPNKDYETPKNFMSWDIFKLAIAQLKDIKYTGIVQYHLFNEPLFDERLTDFVRYTSTHLPKAIQVLISNGDLLNIEKAKELSEAGINKFVVTVHDTNPERNLERLKPVKEFLKEKMRLQTSNELYLASRGGAADIEKEKRKTDFKKCPDIRTLIICYNGDIILCCQDYFKKYIMGNIMEKSILEIWNSYKDIREKLLRDNITELPICKICLKRE
;
A
#
# COMPACT_ATOMS: atom_id res chain seq x y z
N MET A 1 -27.99 11.83 -6.98
CA MET A 1 -26.78 11.12 -6.55
C MET A 1 -26.74 10.76 -5.05
N LYS A 2 -27.04 11.68 -4.12
CA LYS A 2 -27.05 11.38 -2.65
C LYS A 2 -28.07 10.29 -2.27
N SER A 3 -29.27 10.28 -2.85
CA SER A 3 -30.33 9.29 -2.52
C SER A 3 -30.01 7.87 -3.02
N ILE A 4 -29.34 7.74 -4.17
CA ILE A 4 -28.90 6.44 -4.71
C ILE A 4 -27.81 5.84 -3.84
N LYS A 5 -26.87 6.67 -3.36
CA LYS A 5 -25.82 6.25 -2.44
C LYS A 5 -26.41 5.74 -1.12
N LEU A 6 -27.36 6.47 -0.55
CA LEU A 6 -28.03 6.11 0.72
C LEU A 6 -28.80 4.77 0.59
N PHE A 7 -29.49 4.55 -0.52
CA PHE A 7 -30.19 3.30 -0.81
C PHE A 7 -29.22 2.13 -0.98
N TYR A 8 -28.09 2.37 -1.65
CA TYR A 8 -27.04 1.38 -1.85
C TYR A 8 -26.38 0.97 -0.54
N ASP A 9 -26.01 1.95 0.29
CA ASP A 9 -25.40 1.72 1.62
C ASP A 9 -26.36 0.91 2.52
N LYS A 10 -27.66 1.15 2.44
CA LYS A 10 -28.68 0.42 3.21
C LYS A 10 -28.81 -1.05 2.78
N ILE A 11 -28.76 -1.34 1.47
CA ILE A 11 -28.78 -2.71 0.96
C ILE A 11 -27.50 -3.45 1.34
N LEU A 12 -26.33 -2.83 1.19
CA LEU A 12 -25.05 -3.43 1.51
C LEU A 12 -24.93 -3.73 3.01
N ASN A 13 -25.36 -2.84 3.88
CA ASN A 13 -25.36 -3.07 5.33
C ASN A 13 -26.29 -4.23 5.74
N ASN A 14 -27.40 -4.45 5.03
CA ASN A 14 -28.26 -5.61 5.28
C ASN A 14 -27.57 -6.91 4.84
N ILE A 15 -26.90 -6.90 3.68
CA ILE A 15 -26.15 -8.07 3.19
C ILE A 15 -24.99 -8.41 4.12
N GLU A 16 -24.29 -7.41 4.68
CA GLU A 16 -23.20 -7.61 5.64
C GLU A 16 -23.64 -8.36 6.88
N LYS A 17 -24.84 -8.03 7.41
CA LYS A 17 -25.43 -8.69 8.58
C LYS A 17 -25.82 -10.15 8.32
N ILE A 18 -26.26 -10.47 7.10
CA ILE A 18 -26.73 -11.81 6.72
C ILE A 18 -25.58 -12.69 6.26
N ASN A 19 -24.67 -12.15 5.45
CA ASN A 19 -23.54 -12.88 4.89
C ASN A 19 -22.33 -11.95 4.64
N PRO A 20 -21.40 -11.87 5.59
CA PRO A 20 -20.21 -11.02 5.49
C PRO A 20 -19.29 -11.38 4.29
N HIS A 21 -19.25 -12.65 3.87
CA HIS A 21 -18.46 -13.07 2.70
C HIS A 21 -19.07 -12.56 1.39
N LEU A 22 -20.39 -12.67 1.25
CA LEU A 22 -21.11 -12.14 0.11
C LEU A 22 -21.00 -10.61 0.04
N TYR A 23 -21.12 -9.94 1.19
CA TYR A 23 -20.91 -8.49 1.29
C TYR A 23 -19.53 -8.07 0.77
N ARG A 24 -18.46 -8.72 1.27
CA ARG A 24 -17.09 -8.43 0.82
C ARG A 24 -16.90 -8.71 -0.67
N PHE A 25 -17.45 -9.82 -1.18
CA PHE A 25 -17.38 -10.17 -2.60
C PHE A 25 -18.08 -9.12 -3.48
N LEU A 26 -19.29 -8.71 -3.12
CA LEU A 26 -20.07 -7.72 -3.89
C LEU A 26 -19.42 -6.34 -3.82
N THR A 27 -19.04 -5.86 -2.63
CA THR A 27 -18.42 -4.55 -2.47
C THR A 27 -17.08 -4.46 -3.19
N TYR A 28 -16.26 -5.51 -3.14
CA TYR A 28 -14.99 -5.56 -3.86
C TYR A 28 -15.19 -5.50 -5.38
N ASN A 29 -16.09 -6.31 -5.94
CA ASN A 29 -16.30 -6.35 -7.38
C ASN A 29 -16.94 -5.07 -7.91
N LEU A 30 -17.91 -4.52 -7.19
CA LEU A 30 -18.56 -3.25 -7.56
C LEU A 30 -17.59 -2.07 -7.47
N TYR A 31 -16.79 -2.00 -6.41
CA TYR A 31 -15.74 -0.98 -6.29
C TYR A 31 -14.72 -1.10 -7.42
N LYS A 32 -14.33 -2.32 -7.78
CA LYS A 32 -13.42 -2.58 -8.89
C LYS A 32 -13.99 -2.06 -10.21
N ILE A 33 -15.23 -2.44 -10.55
CA ILE A 33 -15.90 -1.98 -11.77
C ILE A 33 -16.03 -0.45 -11.78
N TYR A 34 -16.47 0.14 -10.66
CA TYR A 34 -16.57 1.59 -10.53
C TYR A 34 -15.21 2.27 -10.72
N SER A 35 -14.17 1.75 -10.09
CA SER A 35 -12.82 2.30 -10.20
C SER A 35 -12.27 2.20 -11.63
N GLU A 36 -12.52 1.09 -12.33
CA GLU A 36 -12.10 0.90 -13.72
C GLU A 36 -12.80 1.89 -14.67
N ILE A 37 -14.11 2.09 -14.50
CA ILE A 37 -14.88 3.07 -15.28
C ILE A 37 -14.40 4.50 -14.97
N ALA A 38 -14.28 4.85 -13.68
CA ALA A 38 -13.84 6.17 -13.27
C ALA A 38 -12.42 6.49 -13.77
N ASN A 39 -11.51 5.51 -13.71
CA ASN A 39 -10.14 5.65 -14.21
C ASN A 39 -10.10 5.75 -15.74
N SER A 40 -10.92 4.98 -16.45
CA SER A 40 -11.05 5.07 -17.92
C SER A 40 -11.48 6.46 -18.37
N ILE A 41 -12.42 7.08 -17.65
CA ILE A 41 -12.90 8.42 -17.95
C ILE A 41 -11.85 9.48 -17.60
N LYS A 42 -11.27 9.37 -16.40
CA LYS A 42 -10.40 10.40 -15.84
C LYS A 42 -8.98 10.36 -16.40
N TYR A 43 -8.41 9.16 -16.52
CA TYR A 43 -7.00 8.95 -16.86
C TYR A 43 -6.80 8.26 -18.21
N LYS A 44 -7.86 7.92 -18.93
CA LYS A 44 -7.85 7.12 -20.17
C LYS A 44 -7.12 5.76 -20.02
N ASP A 45 -7.05 5.29 -18.79
CA ASP A 45 -6.46 4.00 -18.39
C ASP A 45 -7.30 3.35 -17.29
N LYS A 46 -8.06 2.31 -17.62
CA LYS A 46 -8.87 1.58 -16.65
C LYS A 46 -8.04 0.90 -15.56
N TYR A 47 -6.77 0.63 -15.83
CA TYR A 47 -5.84 0.02 -14.92
C TYR A 47 -4.90 1.03 -14.24
N PHE A 48 -5.27 2.30 -14.27
CA PHE A 48 -4.53 3.35 -13.57
C PHE A 48 -4.29 2.99 -12.11
N PHE A 49 -3.17 3.43 -11.54
CA PHE A 49 -2.85 3.10 -10.16
C PHE A 49 -3.89 3.64 -9.18
N HIS A 50 -4.28 2.78 -8.26
CA HIS A 50 -5.25 3.11 -7.22
C HIS A 50 -4.58 3.47 -5.90
N SER A 51 -3.31 3.13 -5.75
CA SER A 51 -2.49 3.45 -4.58
C SER A 51 -1.09 3.91 -4.98
N VAL A 52 -0.54 4.78 -4.18
CA VAL A 52 0.86 5.24 -4.25
C VAL A 52 1.52 4.86 -2.93
N SER A 53 2.65 4.18 -3.02
CA SER A 53 3.51 3.86 -1.89
C SER A 53 4.76 4.73 -1.96
N LEU A 54 4.96 5.60 -0.98
CA LEU A 54 6.13 6.45 -0.84
C LEU A 54 7.07 5.77 0.15
N GLU A 55 8.21 5.29 -0.31
CA GLU A 55 9.24 4.78 0.57
C GLU A 55 9.98 5.97 1.21
N ILE A 56 9.41 6.52 2.29
CA ILE A 56 9.98 7.71 2.94
C ILE A 56 11.34 7.44 3.60
N SER A 57 11.62 6.17 3.91
CA SER A 57 12.92 5.69 4.39
C SER A 57 13.14 4.23 3.98
N THR A 58 14.37 3.73 4.11
CA THR A 58 14.69 2.31 3.91
C THR A 58 14.85 1.54 5.23
N TYR A 59 14.58 2.18 6.38
CA TYR A 59 14.82 1.61 7.69
C TYR A 59 13.56 1.00 8.31
N CYS A 60 13.71 -0.18 8.90
CA CYS A 60 12.74 -0.79 9.79
C CYS A 60 13.42 -1.22 11.08
N ASN A 61 12.80 -0.97 12.23
CA ASN A 61 13.30 -1.37 13.55
C ASN A 61 13.14 -2.87 13.83
N ARG A 62 12.47 -3.63 12.93
CA ARG A 62 12.24 -5.07 13.07
C ARG A 62 12.96 -5.88 12.00
N LYS A 63 13.36 -7.11 12.37
CA LYS A 63 13.88 -8.16 11.49
C LYS A 63 12.96 -9.38 11.54
N CYS A 64 11.75 -9.25 10.98
CA CYS A 64 10.76 -10.31 10.98
C CYS A 64 11.24 -11.51 10.15
N HIS A 65 11.00 -12.74 10.61
CA HIS A 65 11.50 -13.98 9.99
C HIS A 65 11.06 -14.19 8.54
N TYR A 66 9.94 -13.58 8.14
CA TYR A 66 9.39 -13.64 6.77
C TYR A 66 9.68 -12.38 5.95
N CYS A 67 10.51 -11.48 6.45
CA CYS A 67 10.88 -10.24 5.74
C CYS A 67 12.34 -10.29 5.31
N PRO A 68 12.69 -9.86 4.10
CA PRO A 68 14.07 -9.82 3.64
C PRO A 68 15.00 -8.98 4.53
N ASN A 69 14.46 -7.99 5.25
CA ASN A 69 15.23 -7.17 6.20
C ASN A 69 15.92 -7.99 7.31
N LYS A 70 15.53 -9.27 7.48
CA LYS A 70 16.21 -10.20 8.39
C LYS A 70 17.61 -10.54 7.88
N ASP A 71 17.71 -10.82 6.58
CA ASP A 71 18.90 -11.40 5.96
C ASP A 71 19.74 -10.34 5.23
N TYR A 72 19.17 -9.19 4.94
CA TYR A 72 19.83 -8.11 4.21
C TYR A 72 19.88 -6.83 5.04
N GLU A 73 21.10 -6.31 5.20
CA GLU A 73 21.28 -4.98 5.77
C GLU A 73 21.07 -3.93 4.69
N THR A 74 20.16 -3.01 4.97
CA THR A 74 19.91 -1.87 4.08
C THR A 74 20.45 -0.60 4.72
N PRO A 75 21.16 0.26 3.97
CA PRO A 75 21.56 1.57 4.46
C PRO A 75 20.34 2.37 4.92
N LYS A 76 20.49 3.15 5.98
CA LYS A 76 19.42 4.04 6.46
C LYS A 76 19.33 5.28 5.57
N ASN A 77 18.60 5.18 4.49
CA ASN A 77 18.32 6.30 3.60
C ASN A 77 16.95 6.89 3.90
N PHE A 78 16.81 8.19 3.68
CA PHE A 78 15.57 8.92 3.87
C PHE A 78 15.23 9.71 2.62
N MET A 79 13.95 9.72 2.23
CA MET A 79 13.47 10.57 1.15
C MET A 79 13.68 12.04 1.51
N SER A 80 14.29 12.80 0.61
CA SER A 80 14.43 14.25 0.82
C SER A 80 13.09 14.96 0.70
N TRP A 81 12.97 16.13 1.32
CA TRP A 81 11.79 16.96 1.17
C TRP A 81 11.53 17.37 -0.29
N ASP A 82 12.57 17.57 -1.08
CA ASP A 82 12.43 17.96 -2.48
C ASP A 82 11.82 16.83 -3.31
N ILE A 83 12.30 15.59 -3.13
CA ILE A 83 11.71 14.40 -3.79
C ILE A 83 10.26 14.20 -3.34
N PHE A 84 9.98 14.33 -2.03
CA PHE A 84 8.64 14.19 -1.50
C PHE A 84 7.69 15.24 -2.09
N LYS A 85 8.08 16.52 -2.06
CA LYS A 85 7.29 17.62 -2.64
C LYS A 85 7.06 17.44 -4.13
N LEU A 86 8.08 17.00 -4.87
CA LEU A 86 7.97 16.72 -6.29
C LEU A 86 6.95 15.60 -6.57
N ALA A 87 7.01 14.50 -5.80
CA ALA A 87 6.04 13.41 -5.91
C ALA A 87 4.60 13.90 -5.67
N ILE A 88 4.38 14.67 -4.60
CA ILE A 88 3.06 15.21 -4.28
C ILE A 88 2.61 16.24 -5.32
N ALA A 89 3.50 17.10 -5.84
CA ALA A 89 3.17 18.05 -6.90
C ALA A 89 2.72 17.33 -8.19
N GLN A 90 3.46 16.32 -8.65
CA GLN A 90 3.08 15.54 -9.83
C GLN A 90 1.75 14.78 -9.64
N LEU A 91 1.49 14.27 -8.42
CA LEU A 91 0.19 13.65 -8.09
C LEU A 91 -0.96 14.69 -8.08
N LYS A 92 -0.70 15.91 -7.63
CA LYS A 92 -1.66 17.01 -7.67
C LYS A 92 -2.01 17.41 -9.10
N ASP A 93 -1.02 17.51 -9.98
CA ASP A 93 -1.20 17.88 -11.39
C ASP A 93 -2.15 16.91 -12.10
N ILE A 94 -2.07 15.62 -11.81
CA ILE A 94 -2.99 14.61 -12.32
C ILE A 94 -4.29 14.53 -11.53
N LYS A 95 -4.51 15.39 -10.54
CA LYS A 95 -5.70 15.42 -9.67
C LYS A 95 -5.94 14.06 -8.99
N TYR A 96 -4.88 13.46 -8.47
CA TYR A 96 -4.95 12.14 -7.84
C TYR A 96 -5.87 12.12 -6.62
N THR A 97 -6.69 11.07 -6.49
CA THR A 97 -7.67 10.91 -5.41
C THR A 97 -7.68 9.50 -4.83
N GLY A 98 -6.66 8.70 -5.15
CA GLY A 98 -6.50 7.35 -4.63
C GLY A 98 -5.86 7.29 -3.25
N ILE A 99 -5.26 6.15 -2.94
CA ILE A 99 -4.63 5.89 -1.65
C ILE A 99 -3.17 6.35 -1.69
N VAL A 100 -2.72 7.03 -0.62
CA VAL A 100 -1.31 7.36 -0.38
C VAL A 100 -0.85 6.63 0.88
N GLN A 101 0.27 5.92 0.77
CA GLN A 101 0.91 5.15 1.84
C GLN A 101 2.37 5.56 1.98
N TYR A 102 2.94 5.44 3.19
CA TYR A 102 4.29 5.93 3.52
C TYR A 102 5.27 4.80 3.79
N HIS A 103 5.07 3.64 3.17
CA HIS A 103 5.87 2.45 3.42
C HIS A 103 6.20 1.68 2.14
N LEU A 104 7.28 0.89 2.23
CA LEU A 104 7.59 -0.20 1.30
C LEU A 104 8.19 -1.36 2.10
N PHE A 105 9.47 -1.24 2.49
CA PHE A 105 10.18 -2.18 3.35
C PHE A 105 10.64 -1.54 4.67
N ASN A 106 10.13 -0.36 4.97
CA ASN A 106 10.45 0.45 6.15
C ASN A 106 9.36 0.40 7.21
N GLU A 107 9.68 0.93 8.40
CA GLU A 107 8.69 1.34 9.39
C GLU A 107 8.50 2.86 9.32
N PRO A 108 7.33 3.34 8.87
CA PRO A 108 7.13 4.78 8.67
C PRO A 108 7.18 5.60 9.95
N LEU A 109 6.78 5.05 11.10
CA LEU A 109 6.82 5.74 12.39
C LEU A 109 8.24 6.02 12.89
N PHE A 110 9.25 5.43 12.27
CA PHE A 110 10.65 5.70 12.58
C PHE A 110 11.15 7.02 11.97
N ASP A 111 10.47 7.56 10.97
CA ASP A 111 10.79 8.87 10.41
C ASP A 111 10.03 9.96 11.17
N GLU A 112 10.74 10.77 11.92
CA GLU A 112 10.17 11.84 12.74
C GLU A 112 9.37 12.87 11.91
N ARG A 113 9.68 13.00 10.62
CA ARG A 113 9.02 13.90 9.68
C ARG A 113 7.69 13.37 9.16
N LEU A 114 7.30 12.14 9.52
CA LEU A 114 6.08 11.50 9.00
C LEU A 114 4.84 12.39 9.16
N THR A 115 4.66 13.00 10.32
CA THR A 115 3.51 13.87 10.58
C THR A 115 3.46 15.06 9.62
N ASP A 116 4.61 15.63 9.31
CA ASP A 116 4.70 16.77 8.38
C ASP A 116 4.47 16.32 6.94
N PHE A 117 4.95 15.14 6.54
CA PHE A 117 4.61 14.54 5.25
C PHE A 117 3.11 14.30 5.11
N VAL A 118 2.46 13.77 6.14
CA VAL A 118 1.01 13.57 6.17
C VAL A 118 0.25 14.88 6.04
N ARG A 119 0.64 15.92 6.80
CA ARG A 119 0.02 17.25 6.76
C ARG A 119 0.19 17.91 5.40
N TYR A 120 1.39 17.83 4.83
CA TYR A 120 1.68 18.33 3.49
C TYR A 120 0.81 17.64 2.43
N THR A 121 0.70 16.31 2.51
CA THR A 121 -0.17 15.53 1.60
C THR A 121 -1.64 15.93 1.75
N SER A 122 -2.15 16.10 2.98
CA SER A 122 -3.53 16.55 3.24
C SER A 122 -3.83 17.89 2.57
N THR A 123 -2.88 18.82 2.65
CA THR A 123 -3.03 20.16 2.06
C THR A 123 -3.06 20.13 0.53
N HIS A 124 -2.21 19.33 -0.10
CA HIS A 124 -2.03 19.35 -1.55
C HIS A 124 -2.89 18.30 -2.29
N LEU A 125 -3.28 17.22 -1.61
CA LEU A 125 -4.12 16.15 -2.12
C LEU A 125 -5.33 15.91 -1.19
N PRO A 126 -6.22 16.90 -0.99
CA PRO A 126 -7.28 16.84 0.04
C PRO A 126 -8.34 15.76 -0.21
N LYS A 127 -8.37 15.15 -1.40
CA LYS A 127 -9.28 14.06 -1.76
C LYS A 127 -8.61 12.69 -1.73
N ALA A 128 -7.31 12.61 -1.51
CA ALA A 128 -6.60 11.34 -1.35
C ALA A 128 -6.90 10.72 0.02
N ILE A 129 -6.88 9.39 0.07
CA ILE A 129 -7.04 8.62 1.31
C ILE A 129 -5.64 8.27 1.80
N GLN A 130 -5.25 8.80 2.95
CA GLN A 130 -3.96 8.51 3.54
C GLN A 130 -4.05 7.30 4.48
N VAL A 131 -3.18 6.32 4.27
CA VAL A 131 -3.15 5.07 5.04
C VAL A 131 -1.77 4.89 5.67
N LEU A 132 -1.73 4.75 6.99
CA LEU A 132 -0.55 4.33 7.72
C LEU A 132 -0.54 2.81 7.80
N ILE A 133 0.54 2.18 7.32
CA ILE A 133 0.83 0.76 7.55
C ILE A 133 2.07 0.70 8.44
N SER A 134 1.96 0.05 9.59
CA SER A 134 2.99 0.07 10.64
C SER A 134 3.05 -1.25 11.41
N ASN A 135 4.22 -1.56 11.96
CA ASN A 135 4.38 -2.64 12.93
C ASN A 135 3.84 -2.27 14.33
N GLY A 136 3.48 -1.02 14.54
CA GLY A 136 2.86 -0.52 15.76
C GLY A 136 3.79 -0.33 16.96
N ASP A 137 5.09 -0.63 16.86
CA ASP A 137 6.00 -0.54 18.02
C ASP A 137 6.08 0.86 18.58
N LEU A 138 6.12 1.86 17.72
CA LEU A 138 6.22 3.27 18.06
C LEU A 138 4.87 3.98 18.13
N LEU A 139 3.76 3.24 17.93
CA LEU A 139 2.43 3.82 17.96
C LEU A 139 1.88 3.85 19.40
N ASN A 140 1.56 5.04 19.87
CA ASN A 140 0.83 5.31 21.11
C ASN A 140 -0.36 6.22 20.83
N ILE A 141 -1.15 6.60 21.85
CA ILE A 141 -2.33 7.44 21.71
C ILE A 141 -1.95 8.83 21.17
N GLU A 142 -0.91 9.42 21.68
CA GLU A 142 -0.44 10.76 21.32
C GLU A 142 -0.07 10.80 19.83
N LYS A 143 0.72 9.83 19.37
CA LYS A 143 1.11 9.72 17.95
C LYS A 143 -0.10 9.40 17.06
N ALA A 144 -1.06 8.61 17.53
CA ALA A 144 -2.29 8.31 16.80
C ALA A 144 -3.18 9.56 16.64
N LYS A 145 -3.28 10.40 17.68
CA LYS A 145 -3.98 11.70 17.63
C LYS A 145 -3.30 12.64 16.65
N GLU A 146 -1.99 12.84 16.81
CA GLU A 146 -1.17 13.70 15.96
C GLU A 146 -1.33 13.36 14.47
N LEU A 147 -1.20 12.07 14.12
CA LEU A 147 -1.33 11.59 12.75
C LEU A 147 -2.77 11.67 12.22
N SER A 148 -3.77 11.44 13.07
CA SER A 148 -5.18 11.60 12.67
C SER A 148 -5.50 13.06 12.37
N GLU A 149 -5.00 14.00 13.18
CA GLU A 149 -5.16 15.45 12.99
C GLU A 149 -4.39 15.94 11.76
N ALA A 150 -3.21 15.37 11.49
CA ALA A 150 -2.46 15.65 10.29
C ALA A 150 -3.14 15.14 9.00
N GLY A 151 -4.01 14.09 9.09
CA GLY A 151 -4.82 13.63 7.99
C GLY A 151 -4.75 12.16 7.64
N ILE A 152 -4.21 11.29 8.50
CA ILE A 152 -4.32 9.84 8.31
C ILE A 152 -5.78 9.41 8.45
N ASN A 153 -6.30 8.78 7.40
CA ASN A 153 -7.68 8.30 7.35
C ASN A 153 -7.82 6.88 7.89
N LYS A 154 -6.79 6.04 7.69
CA LYS A 154 -6.80 4.64 8.13
C LYS A 154 -5.44 4.21 8.66
N PHE A 155 -5.48 3.38 9.70
CA PHE A 155 -4.32 2.75 10.31
C PHE A 155 -4.42 1.24 10.11
N VAL A 156 -3.41 0.64 9.51
CA VAL A 156 -3.27 -0.81 9.39
C VAL A 156 -2.05 -1.21 10.21
N VAL A 157 -2.30 -1.76 11.39
CA VAL A 157 -1.24 -2.10 12.34
C VAL A 157 -1.15 -3.61 12.47
N THR A 158 0.05 -4.12 12.25
CA THR A 158 0.35 -5.55 12.37
C THR A 158 1.32 -5.79 13.49
N VAL A 159 0.90 -6.59 14.48
CA VAL A 159 1.78 -7.08 15.54
C VAL A 159 2.56 -8.27 15.02
N HIS A 160 3.89 -8.12 14.95
CA HIS A 160 4.79 -9.11 14.32
C HIS A 160 5.48 -10.04 15.33
N ASP A 161 5.08 -9.98 16.59
CA ASP A 161 5.66 -10.80 17.67
C ASP A 161 5.17 -12.25 17.57
N THR A 162 6.02 -13.18 17.99
CA THR A 162 5.64 -14.60 18.13
C THR A 162 4.56 -14.75 19.21
N ASN A 163 4.67 -13.98 20.30
CA ASN A 163 3.70 -13.87 21.38
C ASN A 163 3.11 -12.46 21.37
N PRO A 164 2.00 -12.23 20.65
CA PRO A 164 1.50 -10.90 20.35
C PRO A 164 0.73 -10.25 21.50
N GLU A 165 0.36 -10.98 22.56
CA GLU A 165 -0.60 -10.56 23.61
C GLU A 165 -0.17 -9.24 24.26
N ARG A 166 1.11 -9.10 24.63
CA ARG A 166 1.64 -7.90 25.26
C ARG A 166 1.44 -6.65 24.39
N ASN A 167 1.74 -6.76 23.08
CA ASN A 167 1.62 -5.64 22.17
C ASN A 167 0.16 -5.39 21.75
N LEU A 168 -0.67 -6.42 21.69
CA LEU A 168 -2.10 -6.26 21.51
C LEU A 168 -2.73 -5.49 22.67
N GLU A 169 -2.38 -5.84 23.93
CA GLU A 169 -2.83 -5.11 25.13
C GLU A 169 -2.37 -3.64 25.11
N ARG A 170 -1.10 -3.39 24.78
CA ARG A 170 -0.54 -2.04 24.67
C ARG A 170 -1.28 -1.19 23.63
N LEU A 171 -1.74 -1.80 22.54
CA LEU A 171 -2.44 -1.12 21.46
C LEU A 171 -3.96 -0.99 21.66
N LYS A 172 -4.54 -1.64 22.68
CA LYS A 172 -5.98 -1.51 22.98
C LYS A 172 -6.45 -0.07 23.11
N PRO A 173 -5.83 0.81 23.91
CA PRO A 173 -6.27 2.20 24.04
C PRO A 173 -6.21 2.96 22.72
N VAL A 174 -5.21 2.65 21.87
CA VAL A 174 -5.09 3.23 20.52
C VAL A 174 -6.24 2.74 19.63
N LYS A 175 -6.56 1.46 19.70
CA LYS A 175 -7.67 0.86 18.94
C LYS A 175 -9.03 1.44 19.38
N GLU A 176 -9.23 1.63 20.67
CA GLU A 176 -10.44 2.24 21.21
C GLU A 176 -10.59 3.69 20.76
N PHE A 177 -9.50 4.46 20.72
CA PHE A 177 -9.49 5.83 20.21
C PHE A 177 -9.79 5.88 18.70
N LEU A 178 -9.12 5.05 17.91
CA LEU A 178 -9.22 5.07 16.44
C LEU A 178 -10.48 4.36 15.91
N LYS A 179 -11.07 3.45 16.68
CA LYS A 179 -12.27 2.67 16.32
C LYS A 179 -12.14 2.00 14.95
N GLU A 180 -13.06 2.29 14.04
CA GLU A 180 -13.10 1.73 12.68
C GLU A 180 -11.96 2.22 11.78
N LYS A 181 -11.29 3.32 12.16
CA LYS A 181 -10.12 3.81 11.42
C LYS A 181 -8.92 2.88 11.55
N MET A 182 -8.87 2.02 12.58
CA MET A 182 -7.74 1.11 12.81
C MET A 182 -8.12 -0.34 12.54
N ARG A 183 -7.40 -0.98 11.63
CA ARG A 183 -7.30 -2.45 11.55
C ARG A 183 -6.09 -2.89 12.34
N LEU A 184 -6.32 -3.62 13.43
CA LEU A 184 -5.28 -4.27 14.23
C LEU A 184 -5.30 -5.77 13.90
N GLN A 185 -4.16 -6.32 13.55
CA GLN A 185 -4.00 -7.72 13.16
C GLN A 185 -2.66 -8.26 13.64
N THR A 186 -2.52 -9.59 13.63
CA THR A 186 -1.25 -10.28 13.91
C THR A 186 -0.57 -10.74 12.63
N SER A 187 0.69 -11.13 12.73
CA SER A 187 1.45 -11.67 11.60
C SER A 187 0.84 -12.95 11.01
N ASN A 188 0.09 -13.72 11.78
CA ASN A 188 -0.60 -14.94 11.33
C ASN A 188 -1.74 -14.66 10.34
N GLU A 189 -2.26 -13.43 10.34
CA GLU A 189 -3.31 -12.98 9.43
C GLU A 189 -2.76 -12.41 8.12
N LEU A 190 -1.43 -12.29 8.00
CA LEU A 190 -0.79 -11.73 6.83
C LEU A 190 -0.81 -12.71 5.65
N TYR A 191 -0.99 -12.13 4.49
CA TYR A 191 -0.62 -12.77 3.25
C TYR A 191 0.89 -12.62 3.04
N LEU A 192 1.63 -13.72 3.17
CA LEU A 192 3.07 -13.72 3.01
C LEU A 192 3.45 -13.99 1.54
N ALA A 193 4.33 -13.18 1.00
CA ALA A 193 4.87 -13.29 -0.35
C ALA A 193 6.40 -13.36 -0.30
N SER A 194 6.99 -14.07 -1.26
CA SER A 194 8.45 -14.33 -1.31
C SER A 194 9.30 -13.10 -1.60
N ARG A 195 8.70 -11.93 -1.80
CA ARG A 195 9.42 -10.71 -2.19
C ARG A 195 10.36 -10.95 -3.38
N GLY A 196 9.82 -11.58 -4.45
CA GLY A 196 10.60 -11.93 -5.62
C GLY A 196 11.73 -12.94 -5.37
N GLY A 197 11.58 -13.77 -4.33
CA GLY A 197 12.58 -14.74 -3.91
C GLY A 197 13.58 -14.24 -2.86
N ALA A 198 13.47 -12.97 -2.42
CA ALA A 198 14.34 -12.40 -1.38
C ALA A 198 13.98 -12.88 0.04
N ALA A 199 12.79 -13.39 0.25
CA ALA A 199 12.38 -13.99 1.54
C ALA A 199 12.12 -15.48 1.35
N ASP A 200 12.72 -16.30 2.19
CA ASP A 200 12.42 -17.73 2.27
C ASP A 200 11.13 -17.92 3.08
N ILE A 201 10.03 -18.23 2.38
CA ILE A 201 8.73 -18.46 2.97
C ILE A 201 8.31 -19.89 2.66
N GLU A 202 8.01 -20.67 3.68
CA GLU A 202 7.50 -22.03 3.56
C GLU A 202 6.36 -22.09 2.53
N LYS A 203 6.39 -23.10 1.65
CA LYS A 203 5.44 -23.26 0.53
C LYS A 203 3.98 -23.21 1.01
N GLU A 204 3.70 -23.78 2.18
CA GLU A 204 2.35 -23.87 2.76
C GLU A 204 1.80 -22.51 3.23
N LYS A 205 2.67 -21.58 3.60
CA LYS A 205 2.30 -20.23 4.03
C LYS A 205 2.16 -19.25 2.89
N ARG A 206 2.54 -19.64 1.66
CA ARG A 206 2.41 -18.83 0.47
C ARG A 206 1.01 -19.02 -0.11
N LYS A 207 0.14 -18.02 -0.02
CA LYS A 207 -1.10 -18.01 -0.82
C LYS A 207 -0.75 -17.62 -2.25
N THR A 208 -0.65 -18.59 -3.14
CA THR A 208 -0.10 -18.42 -4.50
C THR A 208 -1.10 -18.64 -5.62
N ASP A 209 -2.37 -18.80 -5.31
CA ASP A 209 -3.43 -19.03 -6.30
C ASP A 209 -3.87 -17.77 -7.05
N PHE A 210 -3.03 -16.73 -7.09
CA PHE A 210 -3.33 -15.56 -7.89
C PHE A 210 -3.19 -15.87 -9.38
N LYS A 211 -4.33 -15.86 -10.04
CA LYS A 211 -4.35 -15.88 -11.50
C LYS A 211 -3.86 -14.57 -12.11
N LYS A 212 -3.89 -13.46 -11.35
CA LYS A 212 -3.55 -12.09 -11.75
C LYS A 212 -2.70 -11.43 -10.69
N CYS A 213 -1.82 -10.51 -11.08
CA CYS A 213 -1.04 -9.76 -10.11
C CYS A 213 -1.93 -8.76 -9.33
N PRO A 214 -2.06 -8.90 -7.99
CA PRO A 214 -2.90 -7.99 -7.21
C PRO A 214 -2.25 -6.61 -7.03
N ASP A 215 -0.91 -6.54 -7.05
CA ASP A 215 -0.14 -5.38 -6.61
C ASP A 215 0.31 -4.46 -7.75
N ILE A 216 0.18 -4.90 -9.02
CA ILE A 216 0.70 -4.17 -10.18
C ILE A 216 0.05 -2.79 -10.41
N ARG A 217 -1.04 -2.50 -9.71
CA ARG A 217 -1.70 -1.18 -9.75
C ARG A 217 -1.31 -0.28 -8.58
N THR A 218 -0.24 -0.60 -7.88
CA THR A 218 0.37 0.28 -6.89
C THR A 218 1.59 0.95 -7.52
N LEU A 219 1.58 2.27 -7.58
CA LEU A 219 2.74 3.06 -7.94
C LEU A 219 3.68 3.12 -6.75
N ILE A 220 4.95 2.77 -6.94
CA ILE A 220 5.94 2.77 -5.85
C ILE A 220 7.01 3.78 -6.18
N ILE A 221 7.18 4.77 -5.32
CA ILE A 221 8.22 5.79 -5.41
C ILE A 221 9.20 5.56 -4.27
N CYS A 222 10.43 5.21 -4.62
CA CYS A 222 11.50 4.96 -3.67
C CYS A 222 12.05 6.27 -3.10
N TYR A 223 12.81 6.18 -2.00
CA TYR A 223 13.38 7.33 -1.30
C TYR A 223 14.23 8.27 -2.18
N ASN A 224 14.83 7.74 -3.25
CA ASN A 224 15.66 8.47 -4.22
C ASN A 224 14.90 8.94 -5.47
N GLY A 225 13.57 8.78 -5.50
CA GLY A 225 12.72 9.17 -6.63
C GLY A 225 12.53 8.11 -7.71
N ASP A 226 13.18 6.95 -7.61
CA ASP A 226 12.98 5.84 -8.54
C ASP A 226 11.55 5.29 -8.42
N ILE A 227 10.94 4.99 -9.55
CA ILE A 227 9.71 4.20 -9.62
C ILE A 227 10.09 2.77 -9.96
N ILE A 228 9.71 1.83 -9.11
CA ILE A 228 9.93 0.39 -9.32
C ILE A 228 8.66 -0.33 -9.75
N LEU A 229 8.81 -1.48 -10.40
CA LEU A 229 7.71 -2.23 -11.00
C LEU A 229 6.64 -2.63 -9.98
N CYS A 230 7.03 -3.17 -8.82
CA CYS A 230 6.09 -3.67 -7.81
C CYS A 230 6.73 -3.80 -6.42
N CYS A 231 5.88 -3.96 -5.40
CA CYS A 231 6.29 -4.15 -4.01
C CYS A 231 6.99 -5.50 -3.70
N GLN A 232 7.08 -6.40 -4.68
CA GLN A 232 7.81 -7.64 -4.54
C GLN A 232 9.29 -7.50 -4.96
N ASP A 233 9.67 -6.40 -5.61
CA ASP A 233 11.04 -6.13 -6.06
C ASP A 233 11.88 -5.54 -4.93
N TYR A 234 12.24 -6.39 -3.95
CA TYR A 234 13.02 -5.97 -2.79
C TYR A 234 14.37 -5.34 -3.16
N PHE A 235 15.05 -5.92 -4.16
CA PHE A 235 16.36 -5.44 -4.60
C PHE A 235 16.30 -4.28 -5.60
N LYS A 236 15.09 -3.80 -5.93
CA LYS A 236 14.85 -2.69 -6.87
C LYS A 236 15.53 -2.91 -8.23
N LYS A 237 15.46 -4.14 -8.74
CA LYS A 237 16.08 -4.54 -10.02
C LYS A 237 15.30 -4.04 -11.23
N TYR A 238 14.01 -3.75 -11.07
CA TYR A 238 13.11 -3.33 -12.14
C TYR A 238 12.71 -1.88 -11.95
N ILE A 239 13.67 -0.97 -12.19
CA ILE A 239 13.45 0.48 -12.15
C ILE A 239 12.78 0.90 -13.47
N MET A 240 11.61 1.54 -13.38
CA MET A 240 10.82 1.99 -14.52
C MET A 240 11.14 3.42 -14.93
N GLY A 241 11.79 4.17 -14.09
CA GLY A 241 12.24 5.55 -14.29
C GLY A 241 12.39 6.31 -12.97
N ASN A 242 12.78 7.59 -13.05
CA ASN A 242 12.96 8.44 -11.89
C ASN A 242 12.09 9.70 -12.03
N ILE A 243 11.40 10.10 -10.95
CA ILE A 243 10.48 11.26 -10.99
C ILE A 243 11.18 12.61 -11.17
N MET A 244 12.48 12.67 -10.95
CA MET A 244 13.29 13.86 -11.21
C MET A 244 13.61 14.05 -12.70
N GLU A 245 13.49 12.99 -13.50
CA GLU A 245 13.82 12.99 -14.93
C GLU A 245 12.56 13.04 -15.81
N LYS A 246 11.51 12.32 -15.37
CA LYS A 246 10.25 12.15 -16.10
C LYS A 246 9.06 12.28 -15.17
N SER A 247 7.92 12.68 -15.72
CA SER A 247 6.69 12.72 -14.95
C SER A 247 6.22 11.30 -14.56
N ILE A 248 5.49 11.21 -13.45
CA ILE A 248 4.85 9.96 -13.00
C ILE A 248 3.99 9.34 -14.11
N LEU A 249 3.28 10.16 -14.90
CA LEU A 249 2.46 9.65 -16.01
C LEU A 249 3.28 9.08 -17.14
N GLU A 250 4.36 9.72 -17.53
CA GLU A 250 5.27 9.21 -18.57
C GLU A 250 5.87 7.88 -18.14
N ILE A 251 6.38 7.80 -16.90
CA ILE A 251 6.93 6.56 -16.36
C ILE A 251 5.83 5.49 -16.28
N TRP A 252 4.64 5.81 -15.73
CA TRP A 252 3.54 4.86 -15.63
C TRP A 252 3.12 4.30 -16.99
N ASN A 253 3.09 5.13 -18.01
CA ASN A 253 2.72 4.72 -19.36
C ASN A 253 3.80 3.91 -20.05
N SER A 254 5.09 4.12 -19.73
CA SER A 254 6.20 3.41 -20.38
C SER A 254 6.18 1.89 -20.18
N TYR A 255 5.58 1.39 -19.09
CA TYR A 255 5.45 -0.05 -18.82
C TYR A 255 3.99 -0.54 -18.81
N LYS A 256 3.12 0.14 -19.57
CA LYS A 256 1.70 -0.22 -19.68
C LYS A 256 1.50 -1.65 -20.17
N ASP A 257 2.25 -2.08 -21.18
CA ASP A 257 2.13 -3.42 -21.75
C ASP A 257 2.46 -4.51 -20.73
N ILE A 258 3.47 -4.30 -19.90
CA ILE A 258 3.83 -5.22 -18.81
C ILE A 258 2.67 -5.32 -17.82
N ARG A 259 2.10 -4.17 -17.39
CA ARG A 259 0.96 -4.16 -16.48
C ARG A 259 -0.25 -4.88 -17.02
N GLU A 260 -0.60 -4.60 -18.28
CA GLU A 260 -1.76 -5.24 -18.91
C GLU A 260 -1.60 -6.75 -19.03
N LYS A 261 -0.40 -7.23 -19.40
CA LYS A 261 -0.10 -8.67 -19.42
C LYS A 261 -0.31 -9.30 -18.04
N LEU A 262 0.24 -8.68 -16.98
CA LEU A 262 0.13 -9.20 -15.61
C LEU A 262 -1.32 -9.19 -15.07
N LEU A 263 -2.15 -8.27 -15.55
CA LEU A 263 -3.57 -8.17 -15.19
C LEU A 263 -4.48 -9.13 -15.96
N ARG A 264 -4.01 -9.68 -17.09
CA ARG A 264 -4.80 -10.58 -17.98
C ARG A 264 -4.45 -12.07 -17.83
N ASP A 265 -3.79 -12.47 -16.75
CA ASP A 265 -3.29 -13.84 -16.53
C ASP A 265 -2.10 -14.25 -17.41
N ASN A 266 -1.50 -13.30 -18.12
CA ASN A 266 -0.30 -13.57 -18.90
C ASN A 266 0.93 -13.30 -18.04
N ILE A 267 1.67 -14.37 -17.74
CA ILE A 267 2.95 -14.23 -17.05
C ILE A 267 3.88 -13.54 -18.01
N THR A 268 4.48 -12.50 -17.49
CA THR A 268 5.59 -11.86 -18.19
C THR A 268 6.81 -12.75 -18.12
N GLU A 269 7.71 -12.55 -19.05
CA GLU A 269 9.03 -13.18 -19.05
C GLU A 269 9.94 -12.71 -17.91
N LEU A 270 9.42 -11.82 -17.02
CA LEU A 270 10.17 -11.29 -15.89
C LEU A 270 10.39 -12.39 -14.83
N PRO A 271 11.64 -12.70 -14.49
CA PRO A 271 11.96 -13.74 -13.50
C PRO A 271 11.27 -13.51 -12.15
N ILE A 272 11.21 -12.27 -11.68
CA ILE A 272 10.53 -11.91 -10.42
C ILE A 272 9.04 -12.28 -10.44
N CYS A 273 8.35 -12.11 -11.58
CA CYS A 273 6.94 -12.44 -11.71
C CYS A 273 6.71 -13.95 -11.70
N LYS A 274 7.59 -14.72 -12.35
CA LYS A 274 7.57 -16.19 -12.32
C LYS A 274 7.68 -16.68 -10.88
N ILE A 275 8.68 -16.21 -10.13
CA ILE A 275 8.90 -16.58 -8.73
C ILE A 275 7.70 -16.17 -7.86
N CYS A 276 7.19 -14.97 -8.03
CA CYS A 276 6.08 -14.43 -7.24
C CYS A 276 4.78 -15.20 -7.52
N LEU A 277 4.48 -15.48 -8.79
CA LEU A 277 3.27 -16.16 -9.22
C LEU A 277 3.39 -17.69 -9.26
N LYS A 278 4.56 -18.27 -8.88
CA LYS A 278 4.87 -19.72 -8.92
C LYS A 278 4.52 -20.37 -10.26
N ARG A 279 4.88 -19.74 -11.34
CA ARG A 279 4.73 -20.32 -12.66
C ARG A 279 6.14 -20.67 -13.16
N GLU A 280 6.44 -21.93 -13.16
CA GLU A 280 7.67 -22.51 -13.72
C GLU A 280 7.76 -22.28 -15.25
#